data_cca0b9469e2e6235b4f840b449364630
#
_entry.id   cca0b9469e2e6235b4f840b449364630
#
_cell.length_a   1.000
_cell.length_b   1.000
_cell.length_c   1.000
_cell.angle_alpha   90.00
_cell.angle_beta   90.00
_cell.angle_gamma   90.00
#
_symmetry.space_group_name_H-M   'P 1'
#
loop_
_entity.id
_entity.type
_entity.pdbx_description
1 polymer ?
#
loop_
_entity_poly.entity_id
_entity_poly.type
_entity_poly.pdbx_seq_one_letter_code
_entity_poly.pdbx_strand_id
1 'polypeptide(L)' 'MTNIYVGNLPQSSTQAELRNLFAVHGMVENVHIISDRETGRSRGFAFVEMVDWSEARKAIAALNGSEFRDHTLNINEAKR' A
#
# COMPACT_ATOMS: atom_id res chain seq x y z
N MET A 1 3.50 1.26 -15.29
CA MET A 1 2.95 1.41 -13.93
C MET A 1 3.99 1.06 -12.90
N THR A 2 3.86 1.67 -11.74
CA THR A 2 4.81 1.43 -10.65
C THR A 2 4.11 0.63 -9.56
N ASN A 3 4.72 -0.46 -9.14
CA ASN A 3 4.18 -1.33 -8.10
C ASN A 3 4.86 -0.97 -6.77
N ILE A 4 4.05 -0.75 -5.75
CA ILE A 4 4.51 -0.28 -4.44
C ILE A 4 4.22 -1.35 -3.40
N TYR A 5 5.24 -1.70 -2.62
CA TYR A 5 5.08 -2.61 -1.49
C TYR A 5 4.65 -1.80 -0.26
N VAL A 6 3.63 -2.27 0.43
CA VAL A 6 3.14 -1.65 1.66
C VAL A 6 3.15 -2.71 2.76
N GLY A 7 4.03 -2.55 3.73
CA GLY A 7 4.19 -3.53 4.80
C GLY A 7 3.79 -2.98 6.16
N ASN A 8 3.71 -3.88 7.11
CA ASN A 8 3.33 -3.60 8.50
C ASN A 8 1.89 -3.07 8.62
N LEU A 9 0.99 -3.60 7.79
CA LEU A 9 -0.40 -3.20 7.80
C LEU A 9 -1.16 -3.86 8.94
N PRO A 10 -2.12 -3.12 9.56
CA PRO A 10 -3.08 -3.77 10.45
C PRO A 10 -3.87 -4.83 9.69
N GLN A 11 -4.23 -5.91 10.36
CA GLN A 11 -4.99 -6.99 9.72
C GLN A 11 -6.37 -6.53 9.26
N SER A 12 -6.89 -5.48 9.84
CA SER A 12 -8.22 -4.95 9.50
C SER A 12 -8.20 -4.00 8.31
N SER A 13 -7.03 -3.77 7.70
CA SER A 13 -6.92 -2.84 6.57
C SER A 13 -7.74 -3.33 5.38
N THR A 14 -8.36 -2.40 4.67
CA THR A 14 -9.15 -2.72 3.49
C THR A 14 -8.55 -2.10 2.24
N GLN A 15 -8.95 -2.63 1.07
CA GLN A 15 -8.51 -2.07 -0.20
C GLN A 15 -8.91 -0.60 -0.34
N ALA A 16 -10.13 -0.28 0.09
CA ALA A 16 -10.62 1.09 -0.01
C ALA A 16 -9.79 2.05 0.81
N GLU A 17 -9.37 1.62 2.00
CA GLU A 17 -8.52 2.46 2.85
C GLU A 17 -7.17 2.72 2.21
N LEU A 18 -6.56 1.70 1.65
CA LEU A 18 -5.26 1.87 0.99
C LEU A 18 -5.38 2.70 -0.27
N ARG A 19 -6.44 2.48 -1.05
CA ARG A 19 -6.67 3.28 -2.24
C ARG A 19 -6.79 4.76 -1.88
N ASN A 20 -7.56 5.07 -0.83
CA ASN A 20 -7.72 6.46 -0.41
C ASN A 20 -6.40 7.06 0.07
N LEU A 21 -5.61 6.27 0.76
CA LEU A 21 -4.32 6.72 1.29
C LEU A 21 -3.39 7.14 0.16
N PHE A 22 -3.33 6.37 -0.90
CA PHE A 22 -2.45 6.64 -2.03
C PHE A 22 -3.06 7.60 -3.05
N ALA A 23 -4.38 7.66 -3.16
CA ALA A 23 -5.06 8.49 -4.16
C ALA A 23 -4.80 9.99 -3.95
N VAL A 24 -4.47 10.38 -2.74
CA VAL A 24 -4.10 11.77 -2.44
C VAL A 24 -2.86 12.18 -3.24
N HIS A 25 -2.00 11.23 -3.57
CA HIS A 25 -0.72 11.50 -4.22
C HIS A 25 -0.74 11.26 -5.72
N GLY A 26 -1.77 10.59 -6.23
CA GLY A 26 -1.85 10.32 -7.65
C GLY A 26 -2.85 9.25 -7.98
N MET A 27 -2.94 8.88 -9.25
CA MET A 27 -3.92 7.91 -9.71
C MET A 27 -3.50 6.49 -9.33
N VAL A 28 -4.38 5.80 -8.61
CA VAL A 28 -4.17 4.42 -8.20
C VAL A 28 -4.86 3.49 -9.18
N GLU A 29 -4.11 2.55 -9.76
CA GLU A 29 -4.66 1.59 -10.71
C GLU A 29 -5.25 0.38 -9.98
N ASN A 30 -4.46 -0.23 -9.10
CA ASN A 30 -4.90 -1.44 -8.39
C ASN A 30 -4.37 -1.45 -6.97
N VAL A 31 -5.10 -2.13 -6.08
CA VAL A 31 -4.67 -2.40 -4.71
C VAL A 31 -4.90 -3.88 -4.45
N HIS A 32 -3.85 -4.58 -4.03
CA HIS A 32 -3.92 -6.00 -3.71
C HIS A 32 -3.44 -6.23 -2.29
N ILE A 33 -4.36 -6.54 -1.39
CA ILE A 33 -3.99 -6.93 -0.03
C ILE A 33 -3.76 -8.44 -0.05
N ILE A 34 -2.58 -8.85 0.41
CA ILE A 34 -2.24 -10.27 0.43
C ILE A 34 -2.83 -10.92 1.67
N SER A 35 -3.64 -11.94 1.47
CA SER A 35 -4.34 -12.61 2.54
C SER A 35 -3.89 -14.05 2.69
N ASP A 36 -4.01 -14.57 3.91
CA ASP A 36 -3.76 -15.96 4.19
C ASP A 36 -4.91 -16.79 3.62
N ARG A 37 -4.59 -17.82 2.86
CA ARG A 37 -5.62 -18.65 2.21
C ARG A 37 -6.48 -19.39 3.23
N GLU A 38 -5.89 -19.80 4.33
CA GLU A 38 -6.60 -20.65 5.30
C GLU A 38 -7.49 -19.83 6.21
N THR A 39 -7.03 -18.67 6.64
CA THR A 39 -7.76 -17.86 7.59
C THR A 39 -8.52 -16.71 6.98
N GLY A 40 -8.15 -16.31 5.75
CA GLY A 40 -8.72 -15.14 5.09
C GLY A 40 -8.23 -13.81 5.64
N ARG A 41 -7.31 -13.83 6.59
CA ARG A 41 -6.81 -12.60 7.19
C ARG A 41 -5.65 -12.03 6.39
N SER A 42 -5.50 -10.71 6.46
CA SER A 42 -4.37 -10.05 5.83
C SER A 42 -3.07 -10.54 6.42
N ARG A 43 -2.07 -10.75 5.58
CA ARG A 43 -0.73 -11.14 6.03
C ARG A 43 0.09 -9.94 6.48
N GLY A 44 -0.52 -8.75 6.52
CA GLY A 44 0.16 -7.56 6.99
C GLY A 44 0.90 -6.80 5.91
N PHE A 45 0.67 -7.14 4.64
CA PHE A 45 1.26 -6.38 3.55
C PHE A 45 0.36 -6.41 2.32
N ALA A 46 0.64 -5.45 1.43
CA ALA A 46 -0.16 -5.28 0.21
C ALA A 46 0.71 -4.70 -0.88
N PHE A 47 0.18 -4.70 -2.10
CA PHE A 47 0.81 -4.05 -3.24
C PHE A 47 -0.17 -3.04 -3.83
N VAL A 48 0.33 -1.85 -4.12
CA VAL A 48 -0.45 -0.78 -4.75
C VAL A 48 0.20 -0.44 -6.07
N GLU A 49 -0.58 -0.45 -7.15
CA GLU A 49 -0.08 -0.05 -8.47
C GLU A 49 -0.56 1.35 -8.78
N MET A 50 0.38 2.24 -9.07
CA MET A 50 0.07 3.61 -9.48
C MET A 50 0.46 3.81 -10.94
N VAL A 51 -0.33 4.61 -11.64
CA VAL A 51 -0.15 4.81 -13.08
C VAL A 51 1.13 5.56 -13.39
N ASP A 52 1.38 6.65 -12.65
CA ASP A 52 2.49 7.54 -12.94
C ASP A 52 3.63 7.31 -11.96
N TRP A 53 4.83 7.06 -12.52
CA TRP A 53 6.02 6.76 -11.74
C TRP A 53 6.39 7.91 -10.78
N SER A 54 6.31 9.16 -11.24
CA SER A 54 6.70 10.27 -10.39
C SER A 54 5.72 10.47 -9.23
N GLU A 55 4.43 10.23 -9.47
CA GLU A 55 3.44 10.29 -8.39
C GLU A 55 3.64 9.14 -7.40
N ALA A 56 4.00 7.96 -7.92
CA ALA A 56 4.28 6.81 -7.06
C ALA A 56 5.45 7.11 -6.13
N ARG A 57 6.51 7.73 -6.65
CA ARG A 57 7.66 8.08 -5.83
C ARG A 57 7.30 9.09 -4.75
N LYS A 58 6.45 10.06 -5.08
CA LYS A 58 5.99 11.03 -4.10
C LYS A 58 5.18 10.37 -3.00
N ALA A 59 4.32 9.42 -3.39
CA ALA A 59 3.53 8.67 -2.42
C ALA A 59 4.42 7.88 -1.48
N ILE A 60 5.43 7.20 -2.03
CA ILE A 60 6.38 6.43 -1.22
C ILE A 60 7.06 7.34 -0.21
N ALA A 61 7.57 8.49 -0.66
CA ALA A 61 8.29 9.41 0.21
C ALA A 61 7.38 9.97 1.31
N ALA A 62 6.11 10.22 0.99
CA ALA A 62 5.18 10.80 1.95
C ALA A 62 4.68 9.79 2.96
N LEU A 63 4.50 8.54 2.54
CA LEU A 63 3.81 7.54 3.36
C LEU A 63 4.76 6.58 4.07
N ASN A 64 5.99 6.40 3.58
CA ASN A 64 6.93 5.52 4.24
C ASN A 64 7.26 6.08 5.62
N GLY A 65 7.09 5.25 6.65
CA GLY A 65 7.32 5.66 8.01
C GLY A 65 6.13 6.37 8.65
N SER A 66 5.04 6.57 7.92
CA SER A 66 3.85 7.18 8.49
C SER A 66 3.07 6.17 9.32
N GLU A 67 2.26 6.68 10.23
CA GLU A 67 1.45 5.81 11.08
C GLU A 67 0.05 5.64 10.51
N PHE A 68 -0.42 4.40 10.55
CA PHE A 68 -1.77 4.06 10.14
C PHE A 68 -2.32 3.10 11.20
N ARG A 69 -3.27 3.57 12.00
CA ARG A 69 -3.88 2.80 13.08
C ARG A 69 -2.82 2.19 14.00
N ASP A 70 -1.88 3.03 14.45
CA ASP A 70 -0.81 2.64 15.36
C ASP A 70 0.24 1.71 14.75
N HIS A 71 0.19 1.51 13.43
CA HIS A 71 1.23 0.77 12.71
C HIS A 71 2.08 1.73 11.90
N THR A 72 3.39 1.61 12.02
CA THR A 72 4.31 2.39 11.19
C THR A 72 4.49 1.66 9.87
N LEU A 73 4.06 2.26 8.79
CA LEU A 73 4.07 1.61 7.48
C LEU A 73 5.47 1.55 6.88
N ASN A 74 5.78 0.41 6.27
CA ASN A 74 7.00 0.22 5.47
C ASN A 74 6.62 0.26 4.01
N ILE A 75 6.98 1.33 3.32
CA ILE A 75 6.53 1.53 1.94
C ILE A 75 7.74 1.69 1.04
N ASN A 76 7.84 0.84 0.04
CA ASN A 76 8.96 0.82 -0.90
C ASN A 76 8.47 0.46 -2.28
N GLU A 77 9.25 0.83 -3.28
CA GLU A 77 8.96 0.38 -4.63
C GLU A 77 9.19 -1.13 -4.70
N ALA A 78 8.18 -1.85 -5.19
CA ALA A 78 8.30 -3.29 -5.35
C ALA A 78 8.95 -3.59 -6.69
N LYS A 79 10.00 -4.39 -6.68
CA LYS A 79 10.68 -4.78 -7.90
C LYS A 79 10.14 -6.11 -8.39
N ARG A 80 9.84 -6.18 -9.65
CA ARG A 80 9.24 -7.37 -10.22
C ARG A 80 9.91 -7.76 -11.50
#